data_1db2bfd579f1d79a694da40d74f09636
#
_entry.id   1db2bfd579f1d79a694da40d74f09636
#
_cell.length_a   1.000
_cell.length_b   1.000
_cell.length_c   1.000
_cell.angle_alpha   90.00
_cell.angle_beta   90.00
_cell.angle_gamma   90.00
#
_symmetry.space_group_name_H-M   'P 1'
#
loop_
_entity.id
_entity.type
_entity.pdbx_description
1 polymer ?
#
loop_
_entity_poly.entity_id
_entity_poly.type
_entity_poly.pdbx_seq_one_letter_code
_entity_poly.pdbx_strand_id
1 'polypeptide(L)'
;MGQRQSEIIKNHMEVYWHDYASASKGVPITEAGLVEKASVIGRTGLMLLECGTGAWRVRSSMNTLSRELGVTTTADIGLLSIEFTCFDGDQCYTQSLCLTNTGVNTSRLNRLEHFVNDFDREGKFMTGEELHSHLDEIERIHGLYSPIALGFAAALACSCFTFLRGGGIVEMLCAFCGAGIGNFVRCKLTKHHFTLFLGITASVCSASLVYAILLKLAEVLFAVSAQHEAGYICSMLFIIPGFPFITSGIDLAKLDMRSGLERLAYAVLIILVATMTAWIMALLLHLQPVQFPALSLTLPEEIVFRLLASFGGVFGFSLMFNSPRNLAVCAALIGAVTNTFRLELVSLAGFPPAVAAFLGALLSGLLASCLKSAAGYPRISVTVPSIVIMVPGLYFYRAIYNLGILSLMDSATWFADAILIIVALPLGLIFARIVTDKTFRYCT
;
A
#
# COMPACT_ATOMS: atom_id res chain seq x y z
N MET A 1 -26.43 -24.20 -6.91
CA MET A 1 -26.26 -22.71 -6.98
C MET A 1 -24.81 -22.28 -7.13
N GLY A 2 -23.81 -23.15 -7.02
CA GLY A 2 -22.38 -22.82 -7.09
C GLY A 2 -21.76 -22.67 -8.49
N GLN A 3 -22.39 -23.17 -9.56
CA GLN A 3 -21.80 -23.13 -10.91
C GLN A 3 -22.19 -21.90 -11.76
N ARG A 4 -23.23 -21.17 -11.42
CA ARG A 4 -23.65 -19.96 -12.18
C ARG A 4 -22.89 -18.68 -11.82
N GLN A 5 -22.08 -18.66 -10.75
CA GLN A 5 -21.25 -17.50 -10.39
C GLN A 5 -19.85 -17.50 -11.05
N SER A 6 -19.44 -18.59 -11.68
CA SER A 6 -18.16 -18.68 -12.40
C SER A 6 -18.20 -18.16 -13.86
N GLU A 7 -19.38 -17.84 -14.36
CA GLU A 7 -19.59 -17.27 -15.70
C GLU A 7 -19.71 -15.74 -15.74
N ILE A 8 -19.31 -15.02 -14.70
CA ILE A 8 -19.08 -13.60 -14.86
C ILE A 8 -17.86 -13.48 -15.77
N ILE A 9 -18.11 -12.99 -16.97
CA ILE A 9 -17.18 -12.84 -18.09
C ILE A 9 -15.87 -12.26 -17.55
N LYS A 10 -14.85 -13.11 -17.41
CA LYS A 10 -13.48 -12.66 -17.14
C LYS A 10 -13.01 -12.02 -18.46
N ASN A 11 -12.82 -10.70 -18.47
CA ASN A 11 -12.25 -9.99 -19.61
C ASN A 11 -10.79 -10.39 -19.92
N HIS A 12 -10.15 -11.06 -18.97
CA HIS A 12 -8.81 -11.61 -19.11
C HIS A 12 -8.88 -13.14 -18.97
N MET A 13 -8.26 -13.83 -19.91
CA MET A 13 -8.12 -15.29 -19.86
C MET A 13 -7.01 -15.68 -18.89
N GLU A 14 -7.18 -16.80 -18.20
CA GLU A 14 -6.14 -17.37 -17.36
C GLU A 14 -5.02 -17.99 -18.21
N VAL A 15 -3.77 -17.79 -17.79
CA VAL A 15 -2.61 -18.45 -18.37
C VAL A 15 -2.42 -19.79 -17.67
N TYR A 16 -2.46 -20.90 -18.41
CA TYR A 16 -2.21 -22.24 -17.89
C TYR A 16 -0.71 -22.50 -17.84
N TRP A 17 -0.08 -22.12 -16.74
CA TRP A 17 1.37 -22.15 -16.59
C TRP A 17 1.98 -23.54 -16.74
N HIS A 18 1.29 -24.59 -16.30
CA HIS A 18 1.74 -25.98 -16.41
C HIS A 18 1.83 -26.50 -17.86
N ASP A 19 1.11 -25.87 -18.79
CA ASP A 19 1.19 -26.24 -20.21
C ASP A 19 2.57 -25.95 -20.80
N TYR A 20 3.29 -24.95 -20.25
CA TYR A 20 4.66 -24.60 -20.67
C TYR A 20 5.70 -25.60 -20.18
N ALA A 21 5.45 -26.34 -19.08
CA ALA A 21 6.35 -27.32 -18.50
C ALA A 21 6.19 -28.73 -19.11
N SER A 22 5.20 -28.92 -19.98
CA SER A 22 4.87 -30.25 -20.52
C SER A 22 5.88 -30.81 -21.50
N ALA A 23 6.72 -29.96 -22.12
CA ALA A 23 7.66 -30.33 -23.16
C ALA A 23 8.94 -30.98 -22.65
N SER A 24 9.40 -30.65 -21.42
CA SER A 24 10.70 -31.07 -20.86
C SER A 24 10.54 -31.94 -19.61
N LYS A 25 9.73 -33.00 -19.70
CA LYS A 25 9.45 -33.89 -18.55
C LYS A 25 10.72 -34.47 -17.91
N GLY A 26 10.95 -34.09 -16.64
CA GLY A 26 12.05 -34.65 -15.81
C GLY A 26 13.42 -34.03 -16.06
N VAL A 27 13.51 -32.95 -16.85
CA VAL A 27 14.76 -32.21 -17.09
C VAL A 27 14.84 -31.01 -16.17
N PRO A 28 15.98 -30.70 -15.55
CA PRO A 28 16.16 -29.48 -14.78
C PRO A 28 15.87 -28.24 -15.64
N ILE A 29 15.30 -27.19 -15.01
CA ILE A 29 14.90 -25.97 -15.71
C ILE A 29 16.08 -25.28 -16.43
N THR A 30 17.30 -25.44 -15.96
CA THR A 30 18.51 -24.89 -16.60
C THR A 30 18.79 -25.50 -17.98
N GLU A 31 18.36 -26.74 -18.21
CA GLU A 31 18.52 -27.47 -19.47
C GLU A 31 17.23 -27.44 -20.33
N ALA A 32 16.15 -26.89 -19.77
CA ALA A 32 14.86 -26.77 -20.46
C ALA A 32 14.91 -25.73 -21.60
N GLY A 33 13.91 -25.79 -22.48
CA GLY A 33 13.77 -24.85 -23.60
C GLY A 33 13.47 -23.41 -23.15
N LEU A 34 13.78 -22.43 -24.03
CA LEU A 34 13.62 -20.99 -23.75
C LEU A 34 12.21 -20.62 -23.31
N VAL A 35 11.18 -21.22 -23.90
CA VAL A 35 9.77 -20.93 -23.60
C VAL A 35 9.43 -21.34 -22.14
N GLU A 36 9.93 -22.46 -21.67
CA GLU A 36 9.73 -22.94 -20.31
C GLU A 36 10.48 -22.08 -19.29
N LYS A 37 11.74 -21.70 -19.56
CA LYS A 37 12.50 -20.75 -18.75
C LYS A 37 11.77 -19.40 -18.66
N ALA A 38 11.29 -18.88 -19.78
CA ALA A 38 10.55 -17.63 -19.86
C ALA A 38 9.24 -17.66 -19.07
N SER A 39 8.54 -18.81 -19.04
CA SER A 39 7.29 -18.96 -18.28
C SER A 39 7.50 -18.80 -16.77
N VAL A 40 8.59 -19.35 -16.22
CA VAL A 40 8.94 -19.22 -14.79
C VAL A 40 9.31 -17.76 -14.47
N ILE A 41 10.13 -17.12 -15.33
CA ILE A 41 10.53 -15.70 -15.17
C ILE A 41 9.31 -14.79 -15.23
N GLY A 42 8.45 -14.96 -16.25
CA GLY A 42 7.26 -14.14 -16.46
C GLY A 42 6.23 -14.30 -15.34
N ARG A 43 5.93 -15.54 -14.93
CA ARG A 43 5.00 -15.82 -13.82
C ARG A 43 5.49 -15.20 -12.52
N THR A 44 6.75 -15.37 -12.17
CA THR A 44 7.32 -14.77 -10.95
C THR A 44 7.25 -13.25 -10.99
N GLY A 45 7.57 -12.63 -12.14
CA GLY A 45 7.43 -11.19 -12.34
C GLY A 45 5.99 -10.72 -12.15
N LEU A 46 5.03 -11.43 -12.74
CA LEU A 46 3.60 -11.11 -12.66
C LEU A 46 3.07 -11.20 -11.22
N MET A 47 3.43 -12.26 -10.49
CA MET A 47 3.04 -12.44 -9.09
C MET A 47 3.65 -11.37 -8.17
N LEU A 48 4.89 -10.93 -8.44
CA LEU A 48 5.52 -9.81 -7.72
C LEU A 48 4.77 -8.50 -8.00
N LEU A 49 4.39 -8.25 -9.26
CA LEU A 49 3.63 -7.07 -9.64
C LEU A 49 2.26 -7.03 -8.96
N GLU A 50 1.56 -8.16 -8.90
CA GLU A 50 0.28 -8.32 -8.20
C GLU A 50 0.37 -7.96 -6.71
N CYS A 51 1.52 -8.20 -6.07
CA CYS A 51 1.76 -7.82 -4.68
C CYS A 51 1.97 -6.32 -4.45
N GLY A 52 1.91 -5.49 -5.51
CA GLY A 52 2.01 -4.04 -5.43
C GLY A 52 3.44 -3.49 -5.34
N THR A 53 4.46 -4.34 -5.54
CA THR A 53 5.86 -3.87 -5.53
C THR A 53 6.20 -3.05 -6.77
N GLY A 54 7.21 -2.16 -6.68
CA GLY A 54 7.62 -1.29 -7.78
C GLY A 54 8.29 -2.06 -8.93
N ALA A 55 8.25 -1.46 -10.15
CA ALA A 55 8.78 -2.03 -11.38
C ALA A 55 10.27 -2.37 -11.27
N TRP A 56 11.06 -1.49 -10.66
CA TRP A 56 12.48 -1.75 -10.45
C TRP A 56 12.74 -3.09 -9.72
N ARG A 57 11.94 -3.42 -8.71
CA ARG A 57 12.07 -4.68 -7.98
C ARG A 57 11.65 -5.87 -8.81
N VAL A 58 10.53 -5.77 -9.52
CA VAL A 58 10.05 -6.82 -10.44
C VAL A 58 11.14 -7.15 -11.45
N ARG A 59 11.69 -6.13 -12.12
CA ARG A 59 12.77 -6.30 -13.11
C ARG A 59 14.02 -6.92 -12.49
N SER A 60 14.42 -6.46 -11.29
CA SER A 60 15.57 -7.02 -10.57
C SER A 60 15.41 -8.52 -10.28
N SER A 61 14.21 -8.94 -9.87
CA SER A 61 13.91 -10.35 -9.59
C SER A 61 13.89 -11.19 -10.87
N MET A 62 13.27 -10.69 -11.95
CA MET A 62 13.29 -11.34 -13.27
C MET A 62 14.73 -11.50 -13.77
N ASN A 63 15.56 -10.47 -13.65
CA ASN A 63 16.97 -10.52 -14.06
C ASN A 63 17.80 -11.49 -13.19
N THR A 64 17.46 -11.66 -11.92
CA THR A 64 18.12 -12.66 -11.06
C THR A 64 17.81 -14.06 -11.57
N LEU A 65 16.53 -14.40 -11.77
CA LEU A 65 16.12 -15.69 -12.33
C LEU A 65 16.76 -15.92 -13.72
N SER A 66 16.76 -14.91 -14.58
CA SER A 66 17.34 -15.01 -15.92
C SER A 66 18.83 -15.38 -15.90
N ARG A 67 19.60 -14.78 -14.99
CA ARG A 67 21.02 -15.11 -14.82
C ARG A 67 21.23 -16.55 -14.37
N GLU A 68 20.42 -17.02 -13.42
CA GLU A 68 20.51 -18.41 -12.94
C GLU A 68 20.07 -19.42 -14.00
N LEU A 69 19.17 -19.03 -14.91
CA LEU A 69 18.70 -19.86 -16.03
C LEU A 69 19.56 -19.73 -17.30
N GLY A 70 20.61 -18.90 -17.27
CA GLY A 70 21.52 -18.71 -18.41
C GLY A 70 20.91 -17.96 -19.60
N VAL A 71 19.85 -17.16 -19.37
CA VAL A 71 19.18 -16.37 -20.42
C VAL A 71 19.29 -14.87 -20.11
N THR A 72 19.12 -14.04 -21.14
CA THR A 72 19.03 -12.57 -20.99
C THR A 72 17.58 -12.14 -21.12
N THR A 73 17.12 -11.28 -20.20
CA THR A 73 15.74 -10.78 -20.24
C THR A 73 15.72 -9.26 -20.25
N THR A 74 14.86 -8.70 -21.09
CA THR A 74 14.47 -7.28 -21.06
C THR A 74 12.98 -7.19 -20.82
N ALA A 75 12.54 -6.26 -19.95
CA ALA A 75 11.14 -6.14 -19.56
C ALA A 75 10.70 -4.68 -19.46
N ASP A 76 9.53 -4.38 -20.03
CA ASP A 76 8.75 -3.17 -19.78
C ASP A 76 7.60 -3.49 -18.83
N ILE A 77 7.50 -2.73 -17.73
CA ILE A 77 6.61 -3.04 -16.61
C ILE A 77 5.68 -1.87 -16.37
N GLY A 78 4.38 -2.11 -16.51
CA GLY A 78 3.30 -1.18 -16.14
C GLY A 78 2.75 -1.43 -14.73
N LEU A 79 1.60 -0.85 -14.44
CA LEU A 79 0.84 -1.10 -13.19
C LEU A 79 0.22 -2.51 -13.18
N LEU A 80 -0.34 -2.93 -14.30
CA LEU A 80 -1.11 -4.17 -14.47
C LEU A 80 -0.58 -5.04 -15.60
N SER A 81 0.58 -4.73 -16.18
CA SER A 81 1.12 -5.48 -17.32
C SER A 81 2.63 -5.61 -17.25
N ILE A 82 3.12 -6.69 -17.82
CA ILE A 82 4.54 -6.93 -18.06
C ILE A 82 4.69 -7.39 -19.51
N GLU A 83 5.49 -6.70 -20.28
CA GLU A 83 5.95 -7.14 -21.58
C GLU A 83 7.43 -7.45 -21.47
N PHE A 84 7.84 -8.67 -21.81
CA PHE A 84 9.24 -9.06 -21.67
C PHE A 84 9.68 -9.96 -22.81
N THR A 85 10.97 -9.92 -23.11
CA THR A 85 11.62 -10.78 -24.08
C THR A 85 12.81 -11.47 -23.42
N CYS A 86 12.84 -12.80 -23.54
CA CYS A 86 13.99 -13.63 -23.17
C CYS A 86 14.79 -13.99 -24.40
N PHE A 87 16.12 -13.97 -24.28
CA PHE A 87 17.09 -14.30 -25.33
C PHE A 87 17.98 -15.45 -24.86
N ASP A 88 18.17 -16.45 -25.73
CA ASP A 88 19.10 -17.58 -25.54
C ASP A 88 19.83 -17.82 -26.88
N GLY A 89 21.06 -17.31 -27.03
CA GLY A 89 21.76 -17.28 -28.28
C GLY A 89 20.96 -16.54 -29.36
N ASP A 90 20.68 -17.24 -30.46
CA ASP A 90 19.92 -16.70 -31.61
C ASP A 90 18.38 -16.80 -31.43
N GLN A 91 17.92 -17.44 -30.36
CA GLN A 91 16.50 -17.58 -30.06
C GLN A 91 16.00 -16.44 -29.18
N CYS A 92 14.79 -15.97 -29.45
CA CYS A 92 14.10 -15.02 -28.60
C CYS A 92 12.64 -15.45 -28.42
N TYR A 93 12.11 -15.19 -27.21
CA TYR A 93 10.71 -15.42 -26.87
C TYR A 93 10.16 -14.20 -26.17
N THR A 94 9.10 -13.61 -26.74
CA THR A 94 8.40 -12.44 -26.20
C THR A 94 7.04 -12.83 -25.69
N GLN A 95 6.70 -12.34 -24.51
CA GLN A 95 5.39 -12.56 -23.90
C GLN A 95 4.87 -11.26 -23.29
N SER A 96 3.56 -11.00 -23.46
CA SER A 96 2.82 -9.95 -22.78
C SER A 96 1.87 -10.58 -21.78
N LEU A 97 1.95 -10.15 -20.53
CA LEU A 97 1.16 -10.66 -19.42
C LEU A 97 0.40 -9.51 -18.76
N CYS A 98 -0.88 -9.75 -18.42
CA CYS A 98 -1.73 -8.74 -17.80
C CYS A 98 -2.36 -9.28 -16.51
N LEU A 99 -2.49 -8.39 -15.52
CA LEU A 99 -3.23 -8.61 -14.27
C LEU A 99 -4.65 -8.06 -14.40
N THR A 100 -5.59 -8.72 -13.79
CA THR A 100 -6.98 -8.23 -13.65
C THR A 100 -7.13 -7.23 -12.50
N ASN A 101 -6.23 -7.28 -11.52
CA ASN A 101 -6.28 -6.51 -10.30
C ASN A 101 -4.87 -6.31 -9.73
N THR A 102 -4.68 -5.27 -8.93
CA THR A 102 -3.46 -5.04 -8.14
C THR A 102 -3.83 -4.79 -6.69
N GLY A 103 -2.99 -5.21 -5.79
CA GLY A 103 -3.18 -5.05 -4.36
C GLY A 103 -1.86 -4.95 -3.63
N VAL A 104 -1.89 -4.90 -2.31
CA VAL A 104 -0.70 -4.96 -1.47
C VAL A 104 -0.75 -6.23 -0.64
N ASN A 105 0.22 -7.11 -0.86
CA ASN A 105 0.35 -8.37 -0.10
C ASN A 105 1.81 -8.61 0.27
N THR A 106 2.22 -8.08 1.42
CA THR A 106 3.60 -8.17 1.88
C THR A 106 4.00 -9.58 2.30
N SER A 107 3.05 -10.42 2.69
CA SER A 107 3.31 -11.84 3.01
C SER A 107 3.70 -12.64 1.78
N ARG A 108 2.91 -12.52 0.69
CA ARG A 108 3.22 -13.16 -0.59
C ARG A 108 4.51 -12.60 -1.18
N LEU A 109 4.70 -11.27 -1.12
CA LEU A 109 5.92 -10.60 -1.57
C LEU A 109 7.17 -11.19 -0.89
N ASN A 110 7.12 -11.40 0.42
CA ASN A 110 8.24 -11.98 1.16
C ASN A 110 8.59 -13.39 0.68
N ARG A 111 7.58 -14.24 0.45
CA ARG A 111 7.80 -15.61 -0.05
C ARG A 111 8.36 -15.64 -1.47
N LEU A 112 7.87 -14.76 -2.34
CA LEU A 112 8.41 -14.62 -3.69
C LEU A 112 9.86 -14.14 -3.70
N GLU A 113 10.23 -13.23 -2.78
CA GLU A 113 11.63 -12.83 -2.64
C GLU A 113 12.52 -13.96 -2.11
N HIS A 114 12.05 -14.78 -1.18
CA HIS A 114 12.77 -15.99 -0.77
C HIS A 114 12.94 -16.95 -1.95
N PHE A 115 11.86 -17.21 -2.70
CA PHE A 115 11.93 -18.06 -3.90
C PHE A 115 13.00 -17.57 -4.89
N VAL A 116 13.06 -16.25 -5.17
CA VAL A 116 14.06 -15.67 -6.08
C VAL A 116 15.47 -15.73 -5.49
N ASN A 117 15.64 -15.47 -4.18
CA ASN A 117 16.95 -15.43 -3.54
C ASN A 117 17.56 -16.83 -3.35
N ASP A 118 16.72 -17.83 -3.14
CA ASP A 118 17.17 -19.21 -2.91
C ASP A 118 17.21 -20.04 -4.22
N PHE A 119 16.86 -19.42 -5.35
CA PHE A 119 16.75 -20.07 -6.67
C PHE A 119 18.09 -20.68 -7.13
N ASP A 120 19.22 -20.05 -6.83
CA ASP A 120 20.57 -20.55 -7.15
C ASP A 120 20.90 -21.84 -6.42
N ARG A 121 20.31 -22.09 -5.25
CA ARG A 121 20.58 -23.26 -4.40
C ARG A 121 19.66 -24.42 -4.69
N GLU A 122 18.37 -24.16 -4.90
CA GLU A 122 17.33 -25.17 -5.02
C GLU A 122 16.63 -25.12 -6.38
N GLY A 123 16.16 -23.96 -6.79
CA GLY A 123 15.28 -23.80 -7.94
C GLY A 123 15.88 -24.23 -9.27
N LYS A 124 17.17 -23.99 -9.50
CA LYS A 124 17.83 -24.33 -10.76
C LYS A 124 17.94 -25.84 -11.03
N PHE A 125 17.79 -26.68 -10.01
CA PHE A 125 17.80 -28.14 -10.11
C PHE A 125 16.41 -28.74 -10.26
N MET A 126 15.36 -27.95 -10.03
CA MET A 126 13.97 -28.34 -10.14
C MET A 126 13.54 -28.35 -11.63
N THR A 127 12.53 -29.15 -11.93
CA THR A 127 11.86 -29.13 -13.23
C THR A 127 10.92 -27.93 -13.33
N GLY A 128 10.53 -27.53 -14.55
CA GLY A 128 9.55 -26.46 -14.72
C GLY A 128 8.21 -26.74 -14.03
N GLU A 129 7.77 -28.00 -14.03
CA GLU A 129 6.55 -28.44 -13.35
C GLU A 129 6.63 -28.25 -11.81
N GLU A 130 7.76 -28.63 -11.21
CA GLU A 130 7.98 -28.42 -9.77
C GLU A 130 8.04 -26.95 -9.40
N LEU A 131 8.68 -26.10 -10.24
CA LEU A 131 8.73 -24.66 -10.03
C LEU A 131 7.34 -24.03 -10.14
N HIS A 132 6.53 -24.41 -11.14
CA HIS A 132 5.16 -23.92 -11.24
C HIS A 132 4.30 -24.40 -10.08
N SER A 133 4.49 -25.64 -9.60
CA SER A 133 3.80 -26.16 -8.41
C SER A 133 4.18 -25.36 -7.15
N HIS A 134 5.46 -25.00 -6.98
CA HIS A 134 5.91 -24.16 -5.89
C HIS A 134 5.32 -22.75 -5.97
N LEU A 135 5.27 -22.16 -7.17
CA LEU A 135 4.59 -20.86 -7.37
C LEU A 135 3.09 -20.95 -7.11
N ASP A 136 2.43 -22.08 -7.44
CA ASP A 136 1.02 -22.35 -7.07
C ASP A 136 0.82 -22.33 -5.55
N GLU A 137 1.71 -22.95 -4.79
CA GLU A 137 1.65 -22.92 -3.33
C GLU A 137 1.72 -21.49 -2.79
N ILE A 138 2.62 -20.66 -3.34
CA ILE A 138 2.73 -19.26 -2.97
C ILE A 138 1.45 -18.48 -3.37
N GLU A 139 0.88 -18.78 -4.53
CA GLU A 139 -0.33 -18.10 -5.05
C GLU A 139 -1.56 -18.46 -4.23
N ARG A 140 -1.71 -19.72 -3.82
CA ARG A 140 -2.82 -20.23 -2.98
C ARG A 140 -2.84 -19.65 -1.57
N ILE A 141 -1.79 -18.98 -1.13
CA ILE A 141 -1.79 -18.31 0.16
C ILE A 141 -2.79 -17.16 0.12
N HIS A 142 -3.97 -17.46 0.62
CA HIS A 142 -5.03 -16.46 0.81
C HIS A 142 -4.59 -15.43 1.85
N GLY A 143 -5.29 -14.29 1.90
CA GLY A 143 -5.02 -13.27 2.91
C GLY A 143 -4.95 -13.85 4.32
N LEU A 144 -3.94 -13.43 5.10
CA LEU A 144 -3.70 -13.91 6.47
C LEU A 144 -4.85 -13.58 7.42
N TYR A 145 -5.67 -12.58 7.05
CA TYR A 145 -6.68 -12.01 7.92
C TYR A 145 -8.08 -12.09 7.30
N SER A 146 -9.06 -12.42 8.13
CA SER A 146 -10.47 -12.41 7.74
C SER A 146 -10.95 -10.97 7.48
N PRO A 147 -12.04 -10.75 6.71
CA PRO A 147 -12.63 -9.43 6.52
C PRO A 147 -12.97 -8.70 7.84
N ILE A 148 -13.36 -9.45 8.87
CA ILE A 148 -13.63 -8.90 10.21
C ILE A 148 -12.34 -8.41 10.85
N ALA A 149 -11.27 -9.20 10.81
CA ALA A 149 -9.96 -8.81 11.34
C ALA A 149 -9.39 -7.58 10.61
N LEU A 150 -9.55 -7.49 9.29
CA LEU A 150 -9.19 -6.31 8.50
C LEU A 150 -10.07 -5.09 8.84
N GLY A 151 -11.33 -5.31 9.19
CA GLY A 151 -12.21 -4.27 9.73
C GLY A 151 -11.64 -3.71 11.05
N PHE A 152 -11.28 -4.57 12.00
CA PHE A 152 -10.64 -4.14 13.25
C PHE A 152 -9.29 -3.47 13.03
N ALA A 153 -8.49 -3.92 12.08
CA ALA A 153 -7.21 -3.29 11.72
C ALA A 153 -7.41 -1.86 11.21
N ALA A 154 -8.39 -1.63 10.34
CA ALA A 154 -8.76 -0.31 9.85
C ALA A 154 -9.34 0.58 10.96
N ALA A 155 -10.18 0.01 11.82
CA ALA A 155 -10.74 0.68 13.01
C ALA A 155 -9.62 1.22 13.90
N LEU A 156 -8.66 0.37 14.26
CA LEU A 156 -7.50 0.76 15.07
C LEU A 156 -6.67 1.85 14.37
N ALA A 157 -6.34 1.65 13.08
CA ALA A 157 -5.54 2.59 12.31
C ALA A 157 -6.18 3.99 12.27
N CYS A 158 -7.46 4.06 11.93
CA CYS A 158 -8.19 5.33 11.80
C CYS A 158 -8.44 6.00 13.14
N SER A 159 -8.74 5.25 14.19
CA SER A 159 -8.87 5.79 15.56
C SER A 159 -7.56 6.41 16.05
N CYS A 160 -6.44 5.72 15.89
CA CYS A 160 -5.11 6.26 16.21
C CYS A 160 -4.78 7.50 15.37
N PHE A 161 -5.11 7.46 14.07
CA PHE A 161 -4.90 8.61 13.21
C PHE A 161 -5.74 9.82 13.65
N THR A 162 -6.96 9.60 14.11
CA THR A 162 -7.83 10.65 14.65
C THR A 162 -7.15 11.39 15.80
N PHE A 163 -6.57 10.65 16.76
CA PHE A 163 -5.80 11.24 17.86
C PHE A 163 -4.59 12.05 17.35
N LEU A 164 -3.81 11.51 16.41
CA LEU A 164 -2.64 12.20 15.83
C LEU A 164 -3.00 13.51 15.11
N ARG A 165 -4.27 13.71 14.80
CA ARG A 165 -4.82 14.96 14.21
C ARG A 165 -5.45 15.89 15.24
N GLY A 166 -5.41 15.53 16.52
CA GLY A 166 -5.95 16.32 17.62
C GLY A 166 -7.38 15.94 18.02
N GLY A 167 -7.94 14.85 17.48
CA GLY A 167 -9.25 14.33 17.89
C GLY A 167 -9.21 13.70 19.28
N GLY A 168 -10.28 13.89 20.05
CA GLY A 168 -10.45 13.32 21.38
C GLY A 168 -11.05 11.90 21.36
N ILE A 169 -11.44 11.44 22.53
CA ILE A 169 -11.99 10.07 22.72
C ILE A 169 -13.26 9.84 21.91
N VAL A 170 -14.12 10.84 21.80
CA VAL A 170 -15.40 10.74 21.08
C VAL A 170 -15.13 10.47 19.59
N GLU A 171 -14.28 11.29 18.97
CA GLU A 171 -13.92 11.16 17.57
C GLU A 171 -13.18 9.83 17.32
N MET A 172 -12.30 9.44 18.24
CA MET A 172 -11.58 8.16 18.16
C MET A 172 -12.53 6.96 18.13
N LEU A 173 -13.54 6.95 19.01
CA LEU A 173 -14.53 5.86 19.08
C LEU A 173 -15.44 5.84 17.84
N CYS A 174 -15.95 7.00 17.43
CA CYS A 174 -16.77 7.11 16.22
C CYS A 174 -15.99 6.72 14.96
N ALA A 175 -14.73 7.15 14.84
CA ALA A 175 -13.85 6.78 13.73
C ALA A 175 -13.47 5.30 13.75
N PHE A 176 -13.27 4.71 14.92
CA PHE A 176 -13.05 3.28 15.10
C PHE A 176 -14.19 2.46 14.47
N CYS A 177 -15.42 2.74 14.88
CA CYS A 177 -16.58 2.03 14.37
C CYS A 177 -16.82 2.30 12.88
N GLY A 178 -16.72 3.58 12.46
CA GLY A 178 -16.91 3.98 11.07
C GLY A 178 -15.92 3.30 10.13
N ALA A 179 -14.62 3.38 10.44
CA ALA A 179 -13.58 2.76 9.64
C ALA A 179 -13.67 1.22 9.62
N GLY A 180 -14.00 0.62 10.77
CA GLY A 180 -14.17 -0.82 10.89
C GLY A 180 -15.26 -1.37 9.96
N ILE A 181 -16.43 -0.75 9.98
CA ILE A 181 -17.56 -1.12 9.13
C ILE A 181 -17.25 -0.78 7.67
N GLY A 182 -16.71 0.41 7.38
CA GLY A 182 -16.32 0.81 6.03
C GLY A 182 -15.36 -0.16 5.37
N ASN A 183 -14.29 -0.56 6.07
CA ASN A 183 -13.33 -1.51 5.51
C ASN A 183 -13.90 -2.94 5.40
N PHE A 184 -14.76 -3.35 6.32
CA PHE A 184 -15.47 -4.62 6.20
C PHE A 184 -16.35 -4.67 4.93
N VAL A 185 -17.10 -3.59 4.64
CA VAL A 185 -17.89 -3.44 3.40
C VAL A 185 -16.98 -3.53 2.18
N ARG A 186 -15.85 -2.81 2.18
CA ARG A 186 -14.84 -2.87 1.11
C ARG A 186 -14.37 -4.31 0.86
N CYS A 187 -13.95 -5.02 1.91
CA CYS A 187 -13.46 -6.39 1.79
C CYS A 187 -14.53 -7.33 1.22
N LYS A 188 -15.79 -7.16 1.61
CA LYS A 188 -16.90 -7.95 1.05
C LYS A 188 -17.13 -7.67 -0.42
N LEU A 189 -17.19 -6.40 -0.82
CA LEU A 189 -17.39 -6.02 -2.22
C LEU A 189 -16.22 -6.49 -3.10
N THR A 190 -14.97 -6.36 -2.64
CA THR A 190 -13.79 -6.86 -3.34
C THR A 190 -13.86 -8.38 -3.52
N LYS A 191 -14.28 -9.13 -2.50
CA LYS A 191 -14.46 -10.59 -2.58
C LYS A 191 -15.54 -11.00 -3.61
N HIS A 192 -16.53 -10.15 -3.84
CA HIS A 192 -17.57 -10.37 -4.84
C HIS A 192 -17.25 -9.76 -6.20
N HIS A 193 -15.99 -9.37 -6.44
CA HIS A 193 -15.50 -8.83 -7.72
C HIS A 193 -16.24 -7.57 -8.21
N PHE A 194 -16.77 -6.75 -7.30
CA PHE A 194 -17.30 -5.45 -7.66
C PHE A 194 -16.20 -4.48 -8.11
N THR A 195 -16.58 -3.50 -8.92
CA THR A 195 -15.61 -2.50 -9.42
C THR A 195 -14.96 -1.72 -8.29
N LEU A 196 -13.71 -1.30 -8.51
CA LEU A 196 -12.93 -0.53 -7.54
C LEU A 196 -13.69 0.72 -7.04
N PHE A 197 -14.31 1.48 -7.96
CA PHE A 197 -15.01 2.71 -7.62
C PHE A 197 -16.25 2.46 -6.76
N LEU A 198 -17.03 1.42 -7.08
CA LEU A 198 -18.18 1.04 -6.25
C LEU A 198 -17.70 0.62 -4.84
N GLY A 199 -16.62 -0.16 -4.77
CA GLY A 199 -16.01 -0.56 -3.50
C GLY A 199 -15.59 0.63 -2.64
N ILE A 200 -14.92 1.63 -3.23
CA ILE A 200 -14.50 2.86 -2.56
C ILE A 200 -15.72 3.67 -2.11
N THR A 201 -16.64 3.97 -3.02
CA THR A 201 -17.82 4.78 -2.72
C THR A 201 -18.66 4.17 -1.61
N ALA A 202 -18.99 2.87 -1.69
CA ALA A 202 -19.78 2.19 -0.65
C ALA A 202 -19.06 2.16 0.71
N SER A 203 -17.73 2.01 0.70
CA SER A 203 -16.93 2.04 1.94
C SER A 203 -16.93 3.41 2.60
N VAL A 204 -16.73 4.48 1.82
CA VAL A 204 -16.74 5.86 2.34
C VAL A 204 -18.13 6.23 2.83
N CYS A 205 -19.19 5.91 2.06
CA CYS A 205 -20.56 6.15 2.49
C CYS A 205 -20.87 5.44 3.82
N SER A 206 -20.54 4.16 3.95
CA SER A 206 -20.79 3.42 5.17
C SER A 206 -19.98 3.94 6.36
N ALA A 207 -18.70 4.27 6.16
CA ALA A 207 -17.85 4.83 7.21
C ALA A 207 -18.38 6.20 7.72
N SER A 208 -18.70 7.10 6.79
CA SER A 208 -19.23 8.44 7.14
C SER A 208 -20.60 8.37 7.80
N LEU A 209 -21.48 7.50 7.31
CA LEU A 209 -22.81 7.31 7.87
C LEU A 209 -22.74 6.77 9.30
N VAL A 210 -21.93 5.74 9.54
CA VAL A 210 -21.74 5.16 10.89
C VAL A 210 -21.15 6.19 11.83
N TYR A 211 -20.15 6.95 11.37
CA TYR A 211 -19.58 8.04 12.16
C TYR A 211 -20.65 9.05 12.59
N ALA A 212 -21.44 9.55 11.64
CA ALA A 212 -22.48 10.53 11.89
C ALA A 212 -23.59 10.01 12.83
N ILE A 213 -24.03 8.76 12.66
CA ILE A 213 -25.03 8.14 13.54
C ILE A 213 -24.50 8.05 14.97
N LEU A 214 -23.25 7.58 15.15
CA LEU A 214 -22.67 7.45 16.48
C LEU A 214 -22.43 8.81 17.16
N LEU A 215 -22.00 9.82 16.38
CA LEU A 215 -21.84 11.17 16.89
C LEU A 215 -23.20 11.73 17.36
N LYS A 216 -24.26 11.61 16.54
CA LYS A 216 -25.61 12.05 16.91
C LYS A 216 -26.12 11.31 18.16
N LEU A 217 -25.84 10.02 18.26
CA LEU A 217 -26.18 9.24 19.45
C LEU A 217 -25.42 9.75 20.70
N ALA A 218 -24.14 10.06 20.55
CA ALA A 218 -23.33 10.64 21.63
C ALA A 218 -23.82 12.04 22.06
N GLU A 219 -24.22 12.90 21.10
CA GLU A 219 -24.83 14.19 21.38
C GLU A 219 -26.10 14.06 22.21
N VAL A 220 -26.99 13.11 21.85
CA VAL A 220 -28.26 12.90 22.55
C VAL A 220 -28.08 12.26 23.91
N LEU A 221 -27.21 11.25 24.05
CA LEU A 221 -27.06 10.47 25.28
C LEU A 221 -26.12 11.12 26.31
N PHE A 222 -25.07 11.80 25.83
CA PHE A 222 -23.98 12.32 26.68
C PHE A 222 -23.82 13.85 26.60
N ALA A 223 -24.72 14.55 25.90
CA ALA A 223 -24.69 16.00 25.72
C ALA A 223 -23.32 16.50 25.14
N VAL A 224 -22.69 15.70 24.27
CA VAL A 224 -21.45 16.05 23.59
C VAL A 224 -21.72 17.21 22.61
N SER A 225 -20.80 18.17 22.50
CA SER A 225 -20.96 19.29 21.56
C SER A 225 -20.81 18.86 20.10
N ALA A 226 -21.42 19.60 19.17
CA ALA A 226 -21.28 19.36 17.71
C ALA A 226 -19.86 19.60 17.15
N GLN A 227 -18.91 20.05 17.97
CA GLN A 227 -17.53 20.34 17.54
C GLN A 227 -16.71 19.11 17.11
N HIS A 228 -17.28 17.91 17.26
CA HIS A 228 -16.64 16.64 16.97
C HIS A 228 -16.90 16.13 15.53
N GLU A 229 -17.53 16.94 14.69
CA GLU A 229 -17.94 16.53 13.33
C GLU A 229 -16.76 16.17 12.41
N ALA A 230 -15.62 16.85 12.52
CA ALA A 230 -14.47 16.67 11.62
C ALA A 230 -13.86 15.26 11.63
N GLY A 231 -14.14 14.45 12.63
CA GLY A 231 -13.63 13.08 12.75
C GLY A 231 -14.14 12.12 11.66
N TYR A 232 -15.25 12.45 10.97
CA TYR A 232 -15.72 11.62 9.85
C TYR A 232 -14.66 11.46 8.75
N ILE A 233 -13.81 12.47 8.53
CA ILE A 233 -12.72 12.41 7.57
C ILE A 233 -11.74 11.31 7.97
N CYS A 234 -11.41 11.23 9.26
CA CYS A 234 -10.48 10.22 9.76
C CYS A 234 -11.05 8.80 9.63
N SER A 235 -12.39 8.65 9.70
CA SER A 235 -13.04 7.33 9.57
C SER A 235 -12.88 6.69 8.19
N MET A 236 -12.54 7.45 7.14
CA MET A 236 -12.36 6.96 5.77
C MET A 236 -10.88 6.84 5.33
N LEU A 237 -9.92 7.26 6.17
CA LEU A 237 -8.51 7.33 5.76
C LEU A 237 -7.87 5.97 5.46
N PHE A 238 -8.51 4.87 5.83
CA PHE A 238 -8.09 3.52 5.46
C PHE A 238 -8.11 3.26 3.94
N ILE A 239 -8.79 4.09 3.15
CA ILE A 239 -8.87 3.98 1.68
C ILE A 239 -7.68 4.64 0.99
N ILE A 240 -7.00 5.56 1.67
CA ILE A 240 -5.93 6.35 1.05
C ILE A 240 -4.82 5.45 0.52
N PRO A 241 -4.49 5.56 -0.77
CA PRO A 241 -3.56 4.67 -1.45
C PRO A 241 -2.10 5.05 -1.17
N GLY A 242 -1.70 5.03 0.10
CA GLY A 242 -0.35 5.41 0.53
C GLY A 242 0.74 4.55 -0.10
N PHE A 243 0.51 3.24 -0.20
CA PHE A 243 1.47 2.33 -0.81
C PHE A 243 1.72 2.65 -2.30
N PRO A 244 0.70 2.79 -3.18
CA PRO A 244 0.89 3.23 -4.56
C PRO A 244 1.58 4.59 -4.71
N PHE A 245 1.28 5.58 -3.86
CA PHE A 245 1.97 6.87 -3.91
C PHE A 245 3.47 6.75 -3.66
N ILE A 246 3.86 5.98 -2.64
CA ILE A 246 5.27 5.82 -2.29
C ILE A 246 6.00 5.01 -3.37
N THR A 247 5.41 3.92 -3.86
CA THR A 247 6.02 3.10 -4.91
C THR A 247 6.11 3.82 -6.24
N SER A 248 5.11 4.65 -6.61
CA SER A 248 5.15 5.53 -7.77
C SER A 248 6.37 6.46 -7.72
N GLY A 249 6.59 7.15 -6.60
CA GLY A 249 7.74 8.04 -6.46
C GLY A 249 9.09 7.32 -6.55
N ILE A 250 9.18 6.09 -6.05
CA ILE A 250 10.39 5.25 -6.16
C ILE A 250 10.63 4.84 -7.62
N ASP A 251 9.58 4.42 -8.34
CA ASP A 251 9.68 4.02 -9.75
C ASP A 251 10.10 5.21 -10.62
N LEU A 252 9.49 6.38 -10.44
CA LEU A 252 9.87 7.61 -11.16
C LEU A 252 11.34 7.99 -10.92
N ALA A 253 11.83 7.86 -9.68
CA ALA A 253 13.21 8.14 -9.35
C ALA A 253 14.20 7.15 -9.98
N LYS A 254 13.73 5.97 -10.38
CA LYS A 254 14.50 4.95 -11.10
C LYS A 254 14.28 5.00 -12.61
N LEU A 255 13.61 6.04 -13.12
CA LEU A 255 13.26 6.25 -14.53
C LEU A 255 12.30 5.17 -15.09
N ASP A 256 11.64 4.42 -14.23
CA ASP A 256 10.53 3.53 -14.59
C ASP A 256 9.25 4.37 -14.81
N MET A 257 9.29 5.22 -15.86
CA MET A 257 8.29 6.28 -16.08
C MET A 257 6.89 5.70 -16.28
N ARG A 258 6.75 4.62 -17.06
CA ARG A 258 5.46 3.97 -17.33
C ARG A 258 4.80 3.51 -16.03
N SER A 259 5.47 2.64 -15.28
CA SER A 259 4.96 2.13 -13.99
C SER A 259 4.70 3.27 -12.99
N GLY A 260 5.64 4.22 -12.89
CA GLY A 260 5.52 5.33 -11.95
C GLY A 260 4.31 6.21 -12.23
N LEU A 261 4.07 6.59 -13.49
CA LEU A 261 2.93 7.42 -13.89
C LEU A 261 1.60 6.68 -13.78
N GLU A 262 1.53 5.42 -14.20
CA GLU A 262 0.33 4.59 -14.08
C GLU A 262 -0.07 4.40 -12.61
N ARG A 263 0.90 4.14 -11.70
CA ARG A 263 0.66 4.04 -10.25
C ARG A 263 0.21 5.37 -9.63
N LEU A 264 0.81 6.46 -10.08
CA LEU A 264 0.41 7.80 -9.63
C LEU A 264 -1.03 8.10 -10.05
N ALA A 265 -1.38 7.86 -11.32
CA ALA A 265 -2.72 8.06 -11.84
C ALA A 265 -3.75 7.18 -11.08
N TYR A 266 -3.41 5.90 -10.84
CA TYR A 266 -4.24 4.99 -10.04
C TYR A 266 -4.48 5.52 -8.62
N ALA A 267 -3.43 5.98 -7.94
CA ALA A 267 -3.54 6.54 -6.61
C ALA A 267 -4.37 7.84 -6.57
N VAL A 268 -4.17 8.72 -7.56
CA VAL A 268 -4.95 9.95 -7.70
C VAL A 268 -6.43 9.64 -7.93
N LEU A 269 -6.77 8.69 -8.79
CA LEU A 269 -8.16 8.28 -9.03
C LEU A 269 -8.84 7.75 -7.76
N ILE A 270 -8.16 6.91 -6.97
CA ILE A 270 -8.70 6.41 -5.70
C ILE A 270 -9.00 7.58 -4.75
N ILE A 271 -8.06 8.52 -4.61
CA ILE A 271 -8.24 9.64 -3.67
C ILE A 271 -9.34 10.59 -4.13
N LEU A 272 -9.45 10.84 -5.44
CA LEU A 272 -10.52 11.68 -5.99
C LEU A 272 -11.90 11.06 -5.73
N VAL A 273 -12.09 9.77 -6.01
CA VAL A 273 -13.36 9.09 -5.74
C VAL A 273 -13.69 9.08 -4.26
N ALA A 274 -12.71 8.78 -3.39
CA ALA A 274 -12.92 8.75 -1.95
C ALA A 274 -13.28 10.12 -1.38
N THR A 275 -12.56 11.17 -1.78
CA THR A 275 -12.76 12.53 -1.26
C THR A 275 -14.03 13.18 -1.82
N MET A 276 -14.37 12.95 -3.09
CA MET A 276 -15.64 13.39 -3.66
C MET A 276 -16.82 12.72 -2.95
N THR A 277 -16.75 11.40 -2.74
CA THR A 277 -17.80 10.69 -2.00
C THR A 277 -17.93 11.22 -0.57
N ALA A 278 -16.84 11.45 0.13
CA ALA A 278 -16.86 11.99 1.48
C ALA A 278 -17.42 13.42 1.53
N TRP A 279 -17.11 14.24 0.55
CA TRP A 279 -17.67 15.58 0.43
C TRP A 279 -19.19 15.57 0.19
N ILE A 280 -19.67 14.69 -0.71
CA ILE A 280 -21.12 14.50 -0.93
C ILE A 280 -21.79 14.02 0.38
N MET A 281 -21.18 13.06 1.09
CA MET A 281 -21.70 12.60 2.37
C MET A 281 -21.72 13.71 3.42
N ALA A 282 -20.72 14.58 3.44
CA ALA A 282 -20.68 15.73 4.34
C ALA A 282 -21.83 16.71 4.05
N LEU A 283 -22.14 16.98 2.78
CA LEU A 283 -23.27 17.82 2.40
C LEU A 283 -24.61 17.17 2.81
N LEU A 284 -24.78 15.89 2.57
CA LEU A 284 -26.03 15.16 2.91
C LEU A 284 -26.26 15.05 4.44
N LEU A 285 -25.20 14.89 5.21
CA LEU A 285 -25.24 14.72 6.67
C LEU A 285 -25.01 16.04 7.42
N HIS A 286 -24.85 17.16 6.71
CA HIS A 286 -24.53 18.48 7.27
C HIS A 286 -23.29 18.50 8.16
N LEU A 287 -22.24 17.70 7.82
CA LEU A 287 -20.98 17.66 8.54
C LEU A 287 -20.00 18.73 8.06
N GLN A 288 -19.28 19.34 9.00
CA GLN A 288 -18.27 20.36 8.68
C GLN A 288 -16.87 19.89 9.09
N PRO A 289 -15.82 20.14 8.27
CA PRO A 289 -14.43 19.81 8.58
C PRO A 289 -13.77 20.85 9.50
N VAL A 290 -14.44 21.18 10.61
CA VAL A 290 -13.92 22.13 11.61
C VAL A 290 -12.68 21.55 12.29
N GLN A 291 -11.81 22.43 12.81
CA GLN A 291 -10.65 21.95 13.58
C GLN A 291 -11.11 21.30 14.90
N PHE A 292 -10.42 20.25 15.29
CA PHE A 292 -10.68 19.60 16.58
C PHE A 292 -10.40 20.56 17.75
N PRO A 293 -11.17 20.45 18.87
CA PRO A 293 -10.86 21.18 20.09
C PRO A 293 -9.46 20.79 20.59
N ALA A 294 -8.71 21.77 21.07
CA ALA A 294 -7.37 21.51 21.59
C ALA A 294 -7.42 20.58 22.80
N LEU A 295 -6.64 19.50 22.75
CA LEU A 295 -6.46 18.60 23.89
C LEU A 295 -5.53 19.26 24.93
N SER A 296 -5.97 19.31 26.19
CA SER A 296 -5.16 19.85 27.28
C SER A 296 -4.17 18.77 27.81
N LEU A 297 -3.16 18.44 26.98
CA LEU A 297 -2.10 17.49 27.35
C LEU A 297 -0.81 18.24 27.66
N THR A 298 -0.04 17.74 28.62
CA THR A 298 1.33 18.19 28.83
C THR A 298 2.25 17.65 27.74
N LEU A 299 3.37 18.32 27.45
CA LEU A 299 4.29 17.89 26.39
C LEU A 299 4.76 16.43 26.55
N PRO A 300 5.13 15.90 27.73
CA PRO A 300 5.48 14.50 27.88
C PRO A 300 4.31 13.53 27.58
N GLU A 301 3.12 13.88 28.02
CA GLU A 301 1.91 13.07 27.72
C GLU A 301 1.61 13.05 26.22
N GLU A 302 1.73 14.19 25.56
CA GLU A 302 1.52 14.30 24.12
C GLU A 302 2.51 13.42 23.35
N ILE A 303 3.80 13.44 23.68
CA ILE A 303 4.83 12.60 23.04
C ILE A 303 4.52 11.11 23.27
N VAL A 304 4.18 10.69 24.49
CA VAL A 304 3.86 9.30 24.80
C VAL A 304 2.63 8.84 24.02
N PHE A 305 1.57 9.63 24.00
CA PHE A 305 0.35 9.27 23.26
C PHE A 305 0.57 9.31 21.75
N ARG A 306 1.38 10.22 21.22
CA ARG A 306 1.78 10.23 19.80
C ARG A 306 2.56 8.97 19.43
N LEU A 307 3.46 8.49 20.29
CA LEU A 307 4.19 7.21 20.09
C LEU A 307 3.22 6.04 20.06
N LEU A 308 2.31 5.94 21.03
CA LEU A 308 1.34 4.85 21.11
C LEU A 308 0.35 4.88 19.93
N ALA A 309 -0.17 6.04 19.59
CA ALA A 309 -1.07 6.20 18.46
C ALA A 309 -0.37 5.95 17.12
N SER A 310 0.87 6.39 16.95
CA SER A 310 1.65 6.09 15.75
C SER A 310 1.92 4.59 15.63
N PHE A 311 2.26 3.91 16.74
CA PHE A 311 2.40 2.46 16.77
C PHE A 311 1.11 1.76 16.34
N GLY A 312 -0.02 2.06 17.00
CA GLY A 312 -1.32 1.44 16.72
C GLY A 312 -1.78 1.71 15.28
N GLY A 313 -1.59 2.92 14.79
CA GLY A 313 -1.93 3.32 13.43
C GLY A 313 -1.14 2.54 12.37
N VAL A 314 0.18 2.49 12.51
CA VAL A 314 1.06 1.75 11.58
C VAL A 314 0.83 0.24 11.68
N PHE A 315 0.62 -0.30 12.87
CA PHE A 315 0.29 -1.70 13.06
C PHE A 315 -0.99 -2.08 12.32
N GLY A 316 -2.06 -1.30 12.49
CA GLY A 316 -3.33 -1.52 11.78
C GLY A 316 -3.18 -1.46 10.25
N PHE A 317 -2.49 -0.44 9.71
CA PHE A 317 -2.22 -0.36 8.27
C PHE A 317 -1.37 -1.54 7.79
N SER A 318 -0.38 -1.99 8.56
CA SER A 318 0.45 -3.15 8.19
C SER A 318 -0.38 -4.43 8.07
N LEU A 319 -1.33 -4.65 8.99
CA LEU A 319 -2.25 -5.80 8.89
C LEU A 319 -3.14 -5.69 7.64
N MET A 320 -3.60 -4.48 7.28
CA MET A 320 -4.36 -4.26 6.04
C MET A 320 -3.54 -4.55 4.77
N PHE A 321 -2.22 -4.39 4.82
CA PHE A 321 -1.30 -4.80 3.75
C PHE A 321 -0.94 -6.30 3.79
N ASN A 322 -1.69 -7.09 4.55
CA ASN A 322 -1.49 -8.52 4.71
C ASN A 322 -0.09 -8.88 5.25
N SER A 323 0.46 -8.05 6.14
CA SER A 323 1.76 -8.30 6.77
C SER A 323 1.65 -9.34 7.88
N PRO A 324 2.59 -10.30 7.98
CA PRO A 324 2.70 -11.15 9.16
C PRO A 324 2.85 -10.29 10.43
N ARG A 325 2.35 -10.79 11.56
CA ARG A 325 2.33 -10.00 12.82
C ARG A 325 3.70 -9.48 13.23
N ASN A 326 4.74 -10.31 13.11
CA ASN A 326 6.11 -9.90 13.44
C ASN A 326 6.59 -8.73 12.57
N LEU A 327 6.31 -8.81 11.26
CA LEU A 327 6.63 -7.74 10.32
C LEU A 327 5.83 -6.46 10.63
N ALA A 328 4.53 -6.62 10.96
CA ALA A 328 3.68 -5.50 11.34
C ALA A 328 4.17 -4.79 12.62
N VAL A 329 4.64 -5.54 13.62
CA VAL A 329 5.24 -4.99 14.84
C VAL A 329 6.54 -4.24 14.52
N CYS A 330 7.43 -4.81 13.70
CA CYS A 330 8.66 -4.13 13.29
C CYS A 330 8.37 -2.81 12.57
N ALA A 331 7.44 -2.81 11.61
CA ALA A 331 7.02 -1.60 10.91
C ALA A 331 6.39 -0.57 11.87
N ALA A 332 5.58 -1.04 12.83
CA ALA A 332 4.92 -0.18 13.81
C ALA A 332 5.90 0.47 14.79
N LEU A 333 6.94 -0.23 15.23
CA LEU A 333 7.99 0.34 16.07
C LEU A 333 8.76 1.44 15.35
N ILE A 334 9.16 1.19 14.10
CA ILE A 334 9.81 2.22 13.27
C ILE A 334 8.86 3.39 13.05
N GLY A 335 7.60 3.13 12.66
CA GLY A 335 6.62 4.17 12.40
C GLY A 335 6.28 4.98 13.64
N ALA A 336 6.24 4.37 14.83
CA ALA A 336 6.04 5.08 16.09
C ALA A 336 7.12 6.15 16.29
N VAL A 337 8.38 5.78 16.20
CA VAL A 337 9.51 6.71 16.37
C VAL A 337 9.51 7.77 15.27
N THR A 338 9.41 7.38 14.02
CA THR A 338 9.62 8.29 12.89
C THR A 338 8.44 9.24 12.67
N ASN A 339 7.19 8.79 12.90
CA ASN A 339 6.04 9.68 12.80
C ASN A 339 5.96 10.64 13.98
N THR A 340 6.27 10.20 15.21
CA THR A 340 6.36 11.11 16.35
C THR A 340 7.44 12.13 16.12
N PHE A 341 8.66 11.73 15.71
CA PHE A 341 9.73 12.64 15.33
C PHE A 341 9.25 13.69 14.30
N ARG A 342 8.57 13.26 13.23
CA ARG A 342 7.98 14.17 12.24
C ARG A 342 7.00 15.16 12.86
N LEU A 343 6.12 14.70 13.76
CA LEU A 343 5.12 15.56 14.40
C LEU A 343 5.80 16.59 15.32
N GLU A 344 6.83 16.19 16.07
CA GLU A 344 7.58 17.10 16.94
C GLU A 344 8.40 18.14 16.13
N LEU A 345 8.93 17.78 14.97
CA LEU A 345 9.56 18.74 14.08
C LEU A 345 8.60 19.84 13.62
N VAL A 346 7.34 19.48 13.37
CA VAL A 346 6.31 20.47 12.99
C VAL A 346 5.88 21.29 14.21
N SER A 347 5.57 20.64 15.34
CA SER A 347 4.95 21.31 16.50
C SER A 347 5.95 22.11 17.35
N LEU A 348 7.16 21.59 17.57
CA LEU A 348 8.18 22.24 18.44
C LEU A 348 9.18 23.07 17.65
N ALA A 349 9.63 22.54 16.50
CA ALA A 349 10.70 23.21 15.72
C ALA A 349 10.16 24.08 14.57
N GLY A 350 8.84 24.08 14.32
CA GLY A 350 8.21 24.91 13.28
C GLY A 350 8.59 24.54 11.84
N PHE A 351 9.06 23.32 11.60
CA PHE A 351 9.40 22.87 10.24
C PHE A 351 8.15 22.76 9.36
N PRO A 352 8.23 23.11 8.06
CA PRO A 352 7.17 22.87 7.10
C PRO A 352 6.82 21.38 7.05
N PRO A 353 5.53 20.99 6.91
CA PRO A 353 5.07 19.61 6.94
C PRO A 353 5.78 18.69 5.94
N ALA A 354 6.12 19.18 4.75
CA ALA A 354 6.84 18.42 3.73
C ALA A 354 8.29 18.11 4.12
N VAL A 355 9.00 19.09 4.74
CA VAL A 355 10.38 18.87 5.22
C VAL A 355 10.38 17.86 6.36
N ALA A 356 9.46 18.00 7.30
CA ALA A 356 9.29 17.04 8.39
C ALA A 356 8.95 15.63 7.88
N ALA A 357 8.11 15.52 6.84
CA ALA A 357 7.78 14.25 6.19
C ALA A 357 9.00 13.62 5.51
N PHE A 358 9.83 14.41 4.81
CA PHE A 358 11.10 13.96 4.23
C PHE A 358 12.03 13.39 5.31
N LEU A 359 12.26 14.13 6.40
CA LEU A 359 13.15 13.71 7.50
C LEU A 359 12.60 12.46 8.22
N GLY A 360 11.28 12.39 8.44
CA GLY A 360 10.62 11.20 9.00
C GLY A 360 10.79 9.96 8.11
N ALA A 361 10.61 10.11 6.80
CA ALA A 361 10.79 9.01 5.84
C ALA A 361 12.28 8.62 5.71
N LEU A 362 13.20 9.59 5.72
CA LEU A 362 14.64 9.33 5.73
C LEU A 362 15.03 8.49 6.95
N LEU A 363 14.62 8.91 8.13
CA LEU A 363 14.87 8.18 9.37
C LEU A 363 14.28 6.78 9.34
N SER A 364 13.04 6.63 8.85
CA SER A 364 12.39 5.32 8.67
C SER A 364 13.20 4.39 7.77
N GLY A 365 13.67 4.90 6.63
CA GLY A 365 14.52 4.15 5.71
C GLY A 365 15.85 3.72 6.31
N LEU A 366 16.49 4.57 7.13
CA LEU A 366 17.74 4.25 7.85
C LEU A 366 17.50 3.16 8.91
N LEU A 367 16.49 3.31 9.77
CA LEU A 367 16.14 2.32 10.79
C LEU A 367 15.79 0.95 10.19
N ALA A 368 15.00 0.93 9.11
CA ALA A 368 14.67 -0.31 8.42
C ALA A 368 15.91 -0.99 7.78
N SER A 369 16.93 -0.21 7.42
CA SER A 369 18.19 -0.76 6.90
C SER A 369 19.00 -1.49 7.96
N CYS A 370 19.00 -0.97 9.19
CA CYS A 370 19.66 -1.63 10.33
C CYS A 370 18.98 -2.97 10.67
N LEU A 371 17.66 -3.06 10.50
CA LEU A 371 16.89 -4.28 10.80
C LEU A 371 16.90 -5.33 9.66
N LYS A 372 17.23 -4.96 8.44
CA LYS A 372 17.23 -5.88 7.28
C LYS A 372 18.11 -7.11 7.52
N SER A 373 19.28 -6.93 8.10
CA SER A 373 20.23 -8.03 8.38
C SER A 373 19.75 -8.98 9.48
N ALA A 374 18.88 -8.52 10.37
CA ALA A 374 18.38 -9.31 11.50
C ALA A 374 17.02 -9.98 11.22
N ALA A 375 16.16 -9.38 10.39
CA ALA A 375 14.77 -9.77 10.23
C ALA A 375 14.45 -10.56 8.94
N GLY A 376 15.35 -10.58 7.94
CA GLY A 376 15.18 -11.36 6.69
C GLY A 376 14.05 -10.88 5.75
N TYR A 377 13.36 -9.79 6.06
CA TYR A 377 12.23 -9.30 5.28
C TYR A 377 12.64 -8.32 4.17
N PRO A 378 11.89 -8.28 3.05
CA PRO A 378 12.06 -7.25 2.04
C PRO A 378 11.94 -5.86 2.65
N ARG A 379 12.89 -4.99 2.36
CA ARG A 379 12.95 -3.65 2.94
C ARG A 379 11.66 -2.84 2.72
N ILE A 380 11.04 -2.97 1.54
CA ILE A 380 9.81 -2.27 1.18
C ILE A 380 8.64 -2.68 2.08
N SER A 381 8.60 -3.94 2.51
CA SER A 381 7.55 -4.47 3.38
C SER A 381 7.59 -3.91 4.80
N VAL A 382 8.70 -3.28 5.19
CA VAL A 382 8.85 -2.57 6.47
C VAL A 382 8.73 -1.07 6.27
N THR A 383 9.47 -0.49 5.29
CA THR A 383 9.57 0.95 5.12
C THR A 383 8.26 1.61 4.68
N VAL A 384 7.54 1.02 3.73
CA VAL A 384 6.31 1.64 3.23
C VAL A 384 5.21 1.65 4.30
N PRO A 385 4.90 0.53 5.00
CA PRO A 385 3.93 0.57 6.09
C PRO A 385 4.31 1.55 7.21
N SER A 386 5.61 1.70 7.55
CA SER A 386 6.04 2.59 8.64
C SER A 386 5.80 4.08 8.36
N ILE A 387 5.75 4.49 7.09
CA ILE A 387 5.52 5.89 6.71
C ILE A 387 4.12 6.15 6.12
N VAL A 388 3.31 5.12 5.91
CA VAL A 388 1.97 5.28 5.31
C VAL A 388 1.08 6.23 6.10
N ILE A 389 1.24 6.27 7.42
CA ILE A 389 0.51 7.18 8.31
C ILE A 389 0.85 8.66 8.07
N MET A 390 1.95 8.94 7.36
CA MET A 390 2.39 10.31 7.02
C MET A 390 1.76 10.80 5.71
N VAL A 391 1.09 9.93 4.94
CA VAL A 391 0.48 10.28 3.65
C VAL A 391 -0.63 11.31 3.84
N PRO A 392 -0.68 12.37 2.99
CA PRO A 392 -1.46 13.58 3.26
C PRO A 392 -2.94 13.46 2.84
N GLY A 393 -3.64 12.39 3.26
CA GLY A 393 -5.04 12.16 2.89
C GLY A 393 -6.00 13.26 3.36
N LEU A 394 -5.81 13.76 4.58
CA LEU A 394 -6.60 14.88 5.10
C LEU A 394 -6.39 16.16 4.29
N TYR A 395 -5.18 16.42 3.80
CA TYR A 395 -4.87 17.59 2.98
C TYR A 395 -5.63 17.54 1.65
N PHE A 396 -5.67 16.38 0.99
CA PHE A 396 -6.47 16.19 -0.22
C PHE A 396 -7.97 16.40 0.03
N TYR A 397 -8.47 15.86 1.13
CA TYR A 397 -9.86 16.06 1.47
C TYR A 397 -10.17 17.55 1.65
N ARG A 398 -9.38 18.26 2.44
CA ARG A 398 -9.54 19.71 2.65
C ARG A 398 -9.42 20.50 1.37
N ALA A 399 -8.51 20.15 0.48
CA ALA A 399 -8.37 20.78 -0.82
C ALA A 399 -9.67 20.67 -1.64
N ILE A 400 -10.24 19.47 -1.75
CA ILE A 400 -11.48 19.22 -2.50
C ILE A 400 -12.69 19.88 -1.81
N TYR A 401 -12.79 19.81 -0.50
CA TYR A 401 -13.84 20.47 0.25
C TYR A 401 -13.84 21.99 0.01
N ASN A 402 -12.68 22.64 0.15
CA ASN A 402 -12.53 24.09 -0.08
C ASN A 402 -12.80 24.46 -1.54
N LEU A 403 -12.42 23.60 -2.50
CA LEU A 403 -12.79 23.80 -3.90
C LEU A 403 -14.31 23.77 -4.09
N GLY A 404 -14.99 22.85 -3.42
CA GLY A 404 -16.44 22.68 -3.50
C GLY A 404 -17.23 23.86 -2.92
N ILE A 405 -16.69 24.55 -1.91
CA ILE A 405 -17.27 25.77 -1.35
C ILE A 405 -16.70 27.06 -1.97
N LEU A 406 -15.98 26.94 -3.09
CA LEU A 406 -15.37 28.06 -3.85
C LEU A 406 -14.30 28.85 -3.10
N SER A 407 -13.71 28.32 -2.02
CA SER A 407 -12.54 28.90 -1.35
C SER A 407 -11.25 28.50 -2.08
N LEU A 408 -10.98 29.10 -3.23
CA LEU A 408 -9.91 28.71 -4.14
C LEU A 408 -8.51 28.84 -3.52
N MET A 409 -8.27 29.89 -2.73
CA MET A 409 -6.96 30.10 -2.10
C MET A 409 -6.65 29.02 -1.07
N ASP A 410 -7.60 28.69 -0.20
CA ASP A 410 -7.43 27.62 0.79
C ASP A 410 -7.28 26.25 0.10
N SER A 411 -8.09 26.01 -0.94
CA SER A 411 -7.97 24.80 -1.75
C SER A 411 -6.57 24.63 -2.34
N ALA A 412 -6.04 25.70 -2.96
CA ALA A 412 -4.71 25.69 -3.56
C ALA A 412 -3.61 25.46 -2.53
N THR A 413 -3.72 26.05 -1.34
CA THR A 413 -2.77 25.85 -0.24
C THR A 413 -2.73 24.40 0.22
N TRP A 414 -3.91 23.80 0.51
CA TRP A 414 -3.99 22.40 0.91
C TRP A 414 -3.51 21.45 -0.17
N PHE A 415 -3.75 21.77 -1.43
CA PHE A 415 -3.29 20.95 -2.56
C PHE A 415 -1.77 21.00 -2.72
N ALA A 416 -1.17 22.20 -2.60
CA ALA A 416 0.27 22.39 -2.67
C ALA A 416 0.98 21.60 -1.55
N ASP A 417 0.51 21.70 -0.31
CA ASP A 417 1.05 20.96 0.83
C ASP A 417 0.93 19.44 0.60
N ALA A 418 -0.21 18.96 0.09
CA ALA A 418 -0.39 17.55 -0.21
C ALA A 418 0.62 17.03 -1.25
N ILE A 419 0.83 17.77 -2.33
CA ILE A 419 1.79 17.43 -3.40
C ILE A 419 3.22 17.40 -2.83
N LEU A 420 3.61 18.43 -2.08
CA LEU A 420 4.94 18.50 -1.49
C LEU A 420 5.22 17.33 -0.54
N ILE A 421 4.24 16.92 0.28
CA ILE A 421 4.40 15.76 1.17
C ILE A 421 4.50 14.46 0.37
N ILE A 422 3.69 14.27 -0.68
CA ILE A 422 3.75 13.07 -1.54
C ILE A 422 5.11 12.92 -2.22
N VAL A 423 5.73 14.02 -2.64
CA VAL A 423 7.08 14.00 -3.22
C VAL A 423 8.14 13.78 -2.14
N ALA A 424 7.98 14.39 -0.98
CA ALA A 424 8.93 14.31 0.13
C ALA A 424 9.10 12.90 0.70
N LEU A 425 8.02 12.13 0.83
CA LEU A 425 8.05 10.80 1.43
C LEU A 425 8.92 9.80 0.64
N PRO A 426 8.70 9.56 -0.68
CA PRO A 426 9.58 8.68 -1.45
C PRO A 426 11.00 9.22 -1.55
N LEU A 427 11.21 10.53 -1.65
CA LEU A 427 12.54 11.12 -1.64
C LEU A 427 13.30 10.77 -0.36
N GLY A 428 12.70 10.88 0.82
CA GLY A 428 13.31 10.48 2.08
C GLY A 428 13.76 9.02 2.07
N LEU A 429 12.90 8.10 1.60
CA LEU A 429 13.25 6.68 1.47
C LEU A 429 14.37 6.42 0.45
N ILE A 430 14.36 7.14 -0.68
CA ILE A 430 15.37 7.04 -1.73
C ILE A 430 16.72 7.47 -1.18
N PHE A 431 16.80 8.62 -0.49
CA PHE A 431 18.05 9.09 0.12
C PHE A 431 18.56 8.11 1.18
N ALA A 432 17.69 7.59 2.05
CA ALA A 432 18.07 6.55 3.00
C ALA A 432 18.68 5.33 2.29
N ARG A 433 18.11 4.94 1.15
CA ARG A 433 18.56 3.80 0.36
C ARG A 433 19.85 4.08 -0.38
N ILE A 434 20.04 5.26 -0.94
CA ILE A 434 21.31 5.69 -1.57
C ILE A 434 22.47 5.61 -0.58
N VAL A 435 22.24 5.97 0.69
CA VAL A 435 23.26 5.91 1.73
C VAL A 435 23.59 4.47 2.14
N THR A 436 22.57 3.59 2.21
CA THR A 436 22.70 2.26 2.81
C THR A 436 22.84 1.10 1.82
N ASP A 437 22.58 1.33 0.52
CA ASP A 437 22.57 0.30 -0.52
C ASP A 437 23.41 0.76 -1.72
N LYS A 438 24.59 0.16 -1.89
CA LYS A 438 25.52 0.51 -2.98
C LYS A 438 24.93 0.25 -4.36
N THR A 439 24.15 -0.82 -4.52
CA THR A 439 23.57 -1.20 -5.82
C THR A 439 22.46 -0.25 -6.24
N PHE A 440 21.74 0.32 -5.28
CA PHE A 440 20.65 1.25 -5.56
C PHE A 440 21.12 2.64 -6.04
N ARG A 441 22.39 2.98 -5.84
CA ARG A 441 22.95 4.28 -6.27
C ARG A 441 22.98 4.45 -7.79
N TYR A 442 23.01 3.36 -8.53
CA TYR A 442 23.14 3.38 -9.97
C TYR A 442 21.76 3.16 -10.62
N CYS A 443 21.52 3.80 -11.77
CA CYS A 443 20.30 3.66 -12.58
C CYS A 443 20.47 2.59 -13.66
N THR A 444 21.15 1.49 -13.37
CA THR A 444 21.36 0.41 -14.33
C THR A 444 20.57 -0.82 -13.96
#